data_a9793f183e62cc65414bf54a3f31c466
#
_entry.id   a9793f183e62cc65414bf54a3f31c466
#
_cell.length_a   1.000
_cell.length_b   1.000
_cell.length_c   1.000
_cell.angle_alpha   90.00
_cell.angle_beta   90.00
_cell.angle_gamma   90.00
#
_symmetry.space_group_name_H-M   'P 1'
#
loop_
_entity.id
_entity.type
_entity.pdbx_description
1 polymer ?
#
loop_
_entity_poly.entity_id
_entity_poly.type
_entity_poly.pdbx_seq_one_letter_code
_entity_poly.pdbx_strand_id
1 'polypeptide(L)'
;MKKIAVARFDELEDREPTYALVDEVDLVVVRYDENVCVLYGRCLHRGALMSDGYVDGDNLMCGLHGWDYRLDTGVSSYKNDEVLKKFCSWVENGDVLVDEDEISKWARENPQPFDRDAYLGLYADTGHGVKDEPYTGLIQEYARDGLSKTGHHGKVAAMGVLRSELPDWDDIQILTAQLHRPPLLDDNPVGTETVIGPNAQKPLTLKIPLFVSDMSFGALSQPAKAALARGAELAGTGICSGEGGMLPEEQAENSRYFYELASARFGFSWDKLANVQAFHFKGGQGAKTGTGGHLPGEKVKGKIAEVRGLNEGQDAISPPRFPEWTEIHQIKDFADEVRDRTGGIPIGYKLSAQHIEKDIDAALAVGVDYVILDGRGGGTGAAPIIFRDNISVPTIPALARARRHLDQLGRHNVTLVITGGLRKPADFIKALALGADAIAVSNAAMQAIGCIAMRACHTNNCPVGIATQKPHLVDRLVVEKSAHQLKNFFEASVELMQVMARACGHDHLSQFSIDDLTSWKREMADLSGVPFAGTG
;
A
#
# COMPACT_ATOMS: atom_id res chain seq x y z
N MET A 1 -9.61 -44.83 -29.58
CA MET A 1 -8.22 -44.45 -29.20
C MET A 1 -7.36 -44.55 -30.44
N LYS A 2 -7.05 -43.43 -31.03
CA LYS A 2 -6.18 -43.33 -32.20
C LYS A 2 -4.79 -42.90 -31.71
N LYS A 3 -3.81 -43.84 -31.81
CA LYS A 3 -2.45 -43.59 -31.33
C LYS A 3 -1.70 -42.69 -32.34
N ILE A 4 -1.03 -41.67 -31.84
CA ILE A 4 -0.12 -40.83 -32.62
C ILE A 4 1.20 -40.65 -31.86
N ALA A 5 2.33 -40.73 -32.58
CA ALA A 5 3.66 -40.50 -32.01
C ALA A 5 3.94 -38.99 -31.95
N VAL A 6 4.39 -38.52 -30.82
CA VAL A 6 4.72 -37.09 -30.58
C VAL A 6 6.19 -36.84 -30.34
N ALA A 7 6.96 -37.86 -30.00
CA ALA A 7 8.43 -37.82 -29.87
C ALA A 7 9.04 -39.22 -29.84
N ARG A 8 10.35 -39.31 -29.97
CA ARG A 8 11.14 -40.50 -29.66
C ARG A 8 11.66 -40.39 -28.23
N PHE A 9 11.37 -41.40 -27.37
CA PHE A 9 11.74 -41.35 -25.95
C PHE A 9 13.27 -41.26 -25.73
N ASP A 10 14.04 -41.96 -26.57
CA ASP A 10 15.49 -42.00 -26.53
C ASP A 10 16.16 -40.73 -27.07
N GLU A 11 15.41 -39.89 -27.78
CA GLU A 11 15.89 -38.60 -28.29
C GLU A 11 15.50 -37.41 -27.35
N LEU A 12 14.62 -37.65 -26.36
CA LEU A 12 14.27 -36.66 -25.38
C LEU A 12 15.37 -36.50 -24.31
N GLU A 13 15.86 -35.30 -24.13
CA GLU A 13 16.74 -34.99 -22.99
C GLU A 13 15.96 -35.01 -21.68
N ASP A 14 16.58 -35.51 -20.60
CA ASP A 14 15.91 -35.55 -19.30
C ASP A 14 15.64 -34.15 -18.76
N ARG A 15 14.38 -33.90 -18.35
CA ARG A 15 13.88 -32.61 -17.83
C ARG A 15 14.01 -31.45 -18.81
N GLU A 16 14.07 -31.72 -20.12
CA GLU A 16 14.06 -30.70 -21.18
C GLU A 16 12.68 -30.70 -21.88
N PRO A 17 11.93 -29.58 -21.81
CA PRO A 17 10.62 -29.48 -22.46
C PRO A 17 10.75 -29.51 -23.98
N THR A 18 10.02 -30.39 -24.64
CA THR A 18 10.03 -30.56 -26.10
C THR A 18 8.66 -30.25 -26.69
N TYR A 19 8.62 -29.49 -27.77
CA TYR A 19 7.38 -29.13 -28.48
C TYR A 19 6.83 -30.31 -29.29
N ALA A 20 5.50 -30.45 -29.28
CA ALA A 20 4.79 -31.30 -30.20
C ALA A 20 3.45 -30.67 -30.60
N LEU A 21 2.86 -31.16 -31.71
CA LEU A 21 1.59 -30.66 -32.25
C LEU A 21 0.70 -31.84 -32.64
N VAL A 22 -0.54 -31.84 -32.15
CA VAL A 22 -1.54 -32.84 -32.52
C VAL A 22 -2.88 -32.13 -32.71
N ASP A 23 -3.51 -32.32 -33.89
CA ASP A 23 -4.83 -31.77 -34.21
C ASP A 23 -4.98 -30.28 -33.84
N GLU A 24 -4.03 -29.46 -34.26
CA GLU A 24 -3.97 -28.03 -33.97
C GLU A 24 -3.81 -27.66 -32.48
N VAL A 25 -3.51 -28.63 -31.60
CA VAL A 25 -3.23 -28.40 -30.20
C VAL A 25 -1.71 -28.41 -29.96
N ASP A 26 -1.19 -27.32 -29.43
CA ASP A 26 0.19 -27.24 -28.96
C ASP A 26 0.35 -28.10 -27.71
N LEU A 27 1.38 -28.95 -27.72
CA LEU A 27 1.72 -29.86 -26.63
C LEU A 27 3.16 -29.60 -26.18
N VAL A 28 3.43 -29.89 -24.92
CA VAL A 28 4.78 -30.00 -24.39
C VAL A 28 5.00 -31.40 -23.87
N VAL A 29 6.06 -32.03 -24.32
CA VAL A 29 6.52 -33.36 -23.93
C VAL A 29 7.73 -33.19 -23.02
N VAL A 30 7.69 -33.80 -21.83
CA VAL A 30 8.80 -33.77 -20.88
C VAL A 30 9.12 -35.19 -20.44
N ARG A 31 10.36 -35.63 -20.71
CA ARG A 31 10.93 -36.82 -20.08
C ARG A 31 11.44 -36.45 -18.68
N TYR A 32 11.16 -37.26 -17.68
CA TYR A 32 11.73 -37.16 -16.34
C TYR A 32 12.02 -38.57 -15.81
N ASP A 33 13.28 -38.85 -15.60
CA ASP A 33 13.79 -40.19 -15.30
C ASP A 33 13.33 -41.20 -16.37
N GLU A 34 12.67 -42.29 -15.96
CA GLU A 34 12.11 -43.32 -16.87
C GLU A 34 10.64 -43.00 -17.28
N ASN A 35 10.13 -41.83 -16.94
CA ASN A 35 8.76 -41.44 -17.21
C ASN A 35 8.68 -40.37 -18.30
N VAL A 36 7.49 -40.21 -18.85
CA VAL A 36 7.17 -39.13 -19.77
C VAL A 36 5.82 -38.53 -19.40
N CYS A 37 5.68 -37.22 -19.51
CA CYS A 37 4.39 -36.55 -19.45
C CYS A 37 4.16 -35.71 -20.70
N VAL A 38 2.89 -35.61 -21.11
CA VAL A 38 2.44 -34.74 -22.17
C VAL A 38 1.37 -33.81 -21.60
N LEU A 39 1.66 -32.53 -21.66
CA LEU A 39 0.77 -31.48 -21.15
C LEU A 39 0.35 -30.58 -22.32
N TYR A 40 -0.73 -29.80 -22.09
CA TYR A 40 -1.07 -28.70 -22.99
C TYR A 40 0.11 -27.74 -23.11
N GLY A 41 0.45 -27.37 -24.34
CA GLY A 41 1.70 -26.69 -24.66
C GLY A 41 1.68 -25.16 -24.47
N ARG A 42 0.55 -24.58 -23.99
CA ARG A 42 0.43 -23.14 -23.79
C ARG A 42 0.21 -22.81 -22.33
N CYS A 43 1.02 -21.90 -21.80
CA CYS A 43 0.84 -21.34 -20.46
C CYS A 43 -0.52 -20.66 -20.33
N LEU A 44 -1.29 -21.03 -19.32
CA LEU A 44 -2.65 -20.49 -19.09
C LEU A 44 -2.63 -19.00 -18.73
N HIS A 45 -1.49 -18.49 -18.28
CA HIS A 45 -1.34 -17.08 -17.94
C HIS A 45 -1.36 -16.17 -19.18
N ARG A 46 -0.52 -16.45 -20.20
CA ARG A 46 -0.33 -15.58 -21.37
C ARG A 46 -0.11 -16.31 -22.71
N GLY A 47 -0.27 -17.62 -22.73
CA GLY A 47 -0.17 -18.39 -23.94
C GLY A 47 1.23 -18.62 -24.48
N ALA A 48 2.28 -18.33 -23.71
CA ALA A 48 3.65 -18.69 -24.09
C ALA A 48 3.78 -20.21 -24.26
N LEU A 49 4.58 -20.67 -25.23
CA LEU A 49 4.86 -22.09 -25.38
C LEU A 49 5.60 -22.61 -24.15
N MET A 50 5.09 -23.67 -23.59
CA MET A 50 5.71 -24.32 -22.40
C MET A 50 7.00 -25.06 -22.79
N SER A 51 7.17 -25.38 -24.07
CA SER A 51 8.43 -25.90 -24.60
C SER A 51 9.57 -24.87 -24.62
N ASP A 52 9.27 -23.58 -24.55
CA ASP A 52 10.26 -22.50 -24.41
C ASP A 52 10.61 -22.22 -22.94
N GLY A 53 10.05 -23.03 -22.01
CA GLY A 53 10.31 -22.96 -20.59
C GLY A 53 11.45 -23.86 -20.14
N TYR A 54 11.42 -24.22 -18.87
CA TYR A 54 12.41 -25.12 -18.26
C TYR A 54 11.77 -25.93 -17.13
N VAL A 55 12.44 -26.98 -16.67
CA VAL A 55 11.99 -27.77 -15.51
C VAL A 55 12.82 -27.38 -14.28
N ASP A 56 12.12 -27.07 -13.18
CA ASP A 56 12.71 -26.86 -11.85
C ASP A 56 12.10 -27.86 -10.85
N GLY A 57 12.92 -28.82 -10.42
CA GLY A 57 12.44 -29.94 -9.60
C GLY A 57 11.38 -30.77 -10.34
N ASP A 58 10.17 -30.81 -9.81
CA ASP A 58 9.02 -31.52 -10.39
C ASP A 58 8.04 -30.59 -11.12
N ASN A 59 8.41 -29.32 -11.32
CA ASN A 59 7.59 -28.32 -11.96
C ASN A 59 8.12 -27.91 -13.34
N LEU A 60 7.24 -27.88 -14.33
CA LEU A 60 7.46 -27.23 -15.61
C LEU A 60 7.21 -25.73 -15.45
N MET A 61 8.23 -24.92 -15.69
CA MET A 61 8.23 -23.47 -15.51
C MET A 61 8.05 -22.78 -16.87
N CYS A 62 7.10 -21.85 -16.95
CA CYS A 62 6.97 -20.99 -18.13
C CYS A 62 8.15 -20.02 -18.22
N GLY A 63 8.86 -20.04 -19.36
CA GLY A 63 10.04 -19.20 -19.59
C GLY A 63 9.76 -17.69 -19.60
N LEU A 64 8.50 -17.29 -19.73
CA LEU A 64 8.11 -15.88 -19.83
C LEU A 64 8.00 -15.20 -18.45
N HIS A 65 7.30 -15.85 -17.47
CA HIS A 65 7.03 -15.24 -16.16
C HIS A 65 7.24 -16.19 -14.98
N GLY A 66 7.80 -17.39 -15.20
CA GLY A 66 8.01 -18.37 -14.13
C GLY A 66 6.72 -18.99 -13.59
N TRP A 67 5.61 -19.01 -14.38
CA TRP A 67 4.40 -19.73 -13.98
C TRP A 67 4.65 -21.21 -13.98
N ASP A 68 4.25 -21.92 -12.94
CA ASP A 68 4.62 -23.31 -12.71
C ASP A 68 3.45 -24.28 -12.91
N TYR A 69 3.76 -25.50 -13.33
CA TYR A 69 2.82 -26.61 -13.42
C TYR A 69 3.54 -27.93 -13.10
N ARG A 70 3.00 -28.71 -12.18
CA ARG A 70 3.59 -29.99 -11.82
C ARG A 70 3.55 -30.98 -12.98
N LEU A 71 4.65 -31.68 -13.22
CA LEU A 71 4.78 -32.71 -14.28
C LEU A 71 3.81 -33.89 -14.09
N ASP A 72 3.54 -34.26 -12.83
CA ASP A 72 2.67 -35.41 -12.51
C ASP A 72 1.17 -35.11 -12.64
N THR A 73 0.74 -33.89 -12.31
CA THR A 73 -0.68 -33.52 -12.21
C THR A 73 -1.12 -32.38 -13.11
N GLY A 74 -0.20 -31.55 -13.61
CA GLY A 74 -0.48 -30.30 -14.29
C GLY A 74 -0.95 -29.16 -13.38
N VAL A 75 -1.07 -29.37 -12.07
CA VAL A 75 -1.56 -28.36 -11.11
C VAL A 75 -0.44 -27.35 -10.84
N SER A 76 -0.78 -26.05 -10.88
CA SER A 76 0.13 -24.99 -10.44
C SER A 76 0.31 -25.05 -8.91
N SER A 77 1.56 -25.09 -8.45
CA SER A 77 1.88 -25.02 -7.01
C SER A 77 1.59 -23.63 -6.44
N TYR A 78 1.67 -22.60 -7.27
CA TYR A 78 1.36 -21.22 -6.92
C TYR A 78 -0.15 -20.96 -6.84
N LYS A 79 -0.95 -21.58 -7.74
CA LYS A 79 -2.39 -21.41 -7.85
C LYS A 79 -3.07 -22.76 -8.07
N ASN A 80 -3.36 -23.47 -7.00
CA ASN A 80 -3.85 -24.84 -7.00
C ASN A 80 -5.18 -25.10 -7.72
N ASP A 81 -5.96 -24.08 -8.04
CA ASP A 81 -7.19 -24.15 -8.85
C ASP A 81 -6.92 -24.01 -10.36
N GLU A 82 -5.67 -23.76 -10.75
CA GLU A 82 -5.24 -23.67 -12.13
C GLU A 82 -4.48 -24.93 -12.53
N VAL A 83 -5.01 -25.63 -13.52
CA VAL A 83 -4.49 -26.93 -13.95
C VAL A 83 -4.23 -26.92 -15.45
N LEU A 84 -2.96 -27.10 -15.83
CA LEU A 84 -2.58 -27.34 -17.20
C LEU A 84 -3.01 -28.77 -17.60
N LYS A 85 -3.81 -28.90 -18.67
CA LYS A 85 -4.34 -30.20 -19.08
C LYS A 85 -3.22 -31.19 -19.36
N LYS A 86 -3.24 -32.31 -18.65
CA LYS A 86 -2.38 -33.47 -18.89
C LYS A 86 -3.13 -34.48 -19.75
N PHE A 87 -2.47 -34.96 -20.82
CA PHE A 87 -3.01 -35.98 -21.72
C PHE A 87 -2.44 -37.36 -21.40
N CYS A 88 -3.22 -38.40 -21.72
CA CYS A 88 -2.75 -39.76 -21.61
C CYS A 88 -1.56 -39.98 -22.56
N SER A 89 -0.46 -40.43 -22.01
CA SER A 89 0.77 -40.70 -22.78
C SER A 89 1.45 -41.97 -22.28
N TRP A 90 2.10 -42.68 -23.19
CA TRP A 90 2.85 -43.91 -22.89
C TRP A 90 4.00 -44.12 -23.89
N VAL A 91 4.93 -44.96 -23.56
CA VAL A 91 6.03 -45.32 -24.46
C VAL A 91 5.79 -46.71 -25.03
N GLU A 92 5.82 -46.86 -26.36
CA GLU A 92 5.69 -48.14 -27.07
C GLU A 92 6.69 -48.19 -28.23
N ASN A 93 7.55 -49.19 -28.25
CA ASN A 93 8.64 -49.38 -29.23
C ASN A 93 9.59 -48.17 -29.38
N GLY A 94 9.83 -47.44 -28.28
CA GLY A 94 10.65 -46.23 -28.26
C GLY A 94 9.95 -44.95 -28.70
N ASP A 95 8.68 -45.02 -29.14
CA ASP A 95 7.87 -43.84 -29.46
C ASP A 95 7.07 -43.41 -28.24
N VAL A 96 7.03 -42.12 -27.97
CA VAL A 96 6.06 -41.47 -27.04
C VAL A 96 4.74 -41.28 -27.78
N LEU A 97 3.72 -41.97 -27.34
CA LEU A 97 2.42 -41.98 -27.96
C LEU A 97 1.38 -41.23 -27.08
N VAL A 98 0.43 -40.61 -27.75
CA VAL A 98 -0.77 -39.97 -27.14
C VAL A 98 -2.05 -40.47 -27.84
N ASP A 99 -3.20 -40.26 -27.23
CA ASP A 99 -4.51 -40.53 -27.83
C ASP A 99 -5.02 -39.28 -28.57
N GLU A 100 -4.96 -39.30 -29.89
CA GLU A 100 -5.43 -38.21 -30.74
C GLU A 100 -6.94 -37.92 -30.51
N ASP A 101 -7.77 -38.98 -30.28
CA ASP A 101 -9.21 -38.80 -30.04
C ASP A 101 -9.44 -38.00 -28.71
N GLU A 102 -8.63 -38.23 -27.67
CA GLU A 102 -8.68 -37.45 -26.42
C GLU A 102 -8.36 -35.98 -26.68
N ILE A 103 -7.27 -35.71 -27.41
CA ILE A 103 -6.79 -34.35 -27.70
C ILE A 103 -7.81 -33.61 -28.54
N SER A 104 -8.30 -34.23 -29.64
CA SER A 104 -9.31 -33.63 -30.51
C SER A 104 -10.64 -33.36 -29.80
N LYS A 105 -11.06 -34.24 -28.86
CA LYS A 105 -12.22 -33.99 -28.04
C LYS A 105 -12.02 -32.80 -27.12
N TRP A 106 -10.88 -32.76 -26.43
CA TRP A 106 -10.56 -31.67 -25.53
C TRP A 106 -10.48 -30.34 -26.27
N ALA A 107 -9.88 -30.29 -27.48
CA ALA A 107 -9.77 -29.08 -28.30
C ALA A 107 -11.15 -28.50 -28.67
N ARG A 108 -12.12 -29.36 -28.99
CA ARG A 108 -13.50 -28.91 -29.31
C ARG A 108 -14.21 -28.30 -28.09
N GLU A 109 -13.93 -28.83 -26.88
CA GLU A 109 -14.52 -28.36 -25.62
C GLU A 109 -13.79 -27.12 -25.09
N ASN A 110 -12.51 -26.91 -25.52
CA ASN A 110 -11.64 -25.83 -25.08
C ASN A 110 -11.05 -25.11 -26.30
N PRO A 111 -11.79 -24.20 -26.95
CA PRO A 111 -11.28 -23.46 -28.09
C PRO A 111 -9.96 -22.77 -27.78
N GLN A 112 -8.99 -22.90 -28.68
CA GLN A 112 -7.64 -22.37 -28.47
C GLN A 112 -7.65 -20.85 -28.67
N PRO A 113 -7.38 -20.03 -27.62
CA PRO A 113 -7.48 -18.58 -27.70
C PRO A 113 -6.25 -17.95 -28.35
N PHE A 114 -5.23 -18.76 -28.69
CA PHE A 114 -3.93 -18.26 -29.16
C PHE A 114 -3.71 -18.61 -30.62
N ASP A 115 -3.29 -17.61 -31.40
CA ASP A 115 -2.85 -17.79 -32.78
C ASP A 115 -1.40 -18.30 -32.76
N ARG A 116 -1.19 -19.52 -33.27
CA ARG A 116 0.13 -20.16 -33.31
C ARG A 116 1.07 -19.40 -34.24
N ASP A 117 0.57 -18.96 -35.38
CA ASP A 117 1.38 -18.29 -36.41
C ASP A 117 1.80 -16.88 -35.96
N ALA A 118 1.09 -16.32 -35.01
CA ALA A 118 1.44 -15.05 -34.38
C ALA A 118 2.44 -15.18 -33.22
N TYR A 119 2.76 -16.39 -32.79
CA TYR A 119 3.73 -16.61 -31.69
C TYR A 119 5.16 -16.47 -32.19
N LEU A 120 5.88 -15.48 -31.69
CA LEU A 120 7.24 -15.15 -32.06
C LEU A 120 8.30 -15.55 -31.01
N GLY A 121 7.94 -16.39 -30.05
CA GLY A 121 8.80 -16.83 -28.97
C GLY A 121 8.76 -15.92 -27.75
N LEU A 122 9.52 -16.27 -26.71
CA LEU A 122 9.55 -15.55 -25.44
C LEU A 122 10.02 -14.09 -25.61
N TYR A 123 10.85 -13.81 -26.58
CA TYR A 123 11.37 -12.46 -26.87
C TYR A 123 10.35 -11.48 -27.46
N ALA A 124 9.23 -11.99 -27.92
CA ALA A 124 8.20 -11.17 -28.56
C ALA A 124 6.99 -10.85 -27.68
N ASP A 125 7.03 -11.16 -26.40
CA ASP A 125 6.02 -10.68 -25.47
C ASP A 125 6.28 -9.21 -25.12
N THR A 126 5.87 -8.37 -26.06
CA THR A 126 5.95 -6.91 -25.93
C THR A 126 4.99 -6.36 -24.88
N GLY A 127 4.06 -7.17 -24.38
CA GLY A 127 3.09 -6.77 -23.36
C GLY A 127 3.71 -6.40 -22.01
N HIS A 128 4.93 -6.86 -21.73
CA HIS A 128 5.64 -6.62 -20.48
C HIS A 128 6.98 -5.90 -20.63
N GLY A 129 7.48 -5.76 -21.85
CA GLY A 129 8.84 -5.30 -22.10
C GLY A 129 9.90 -6.34 -21.69
N VAL A 130 11.14 -6.05 -21.96
CA VAL A 130 12.31 -6.81 -21.51
C VAL A 130 13.11 -5.97 -20.52
N LYS A 131 14.08 -6.59 -19.83
CA LYS A 131 14.88 -5.86 -18.82
C LYS A 131 15.55 -4.60 -19.40
N ASP A 132 16.02 -4.67 -20.66
CA ASP A 132 16.69 -3.56 -21.32
C ASP A 132 15.71 -2.55 -21.94
N GLU A 133 14.46 -2.97 -22.24
CA GLU A 133 13.36 -2.13 -22.77
C GLU A 133 12.07 -2.37 -21.98
N PRO A 134 12.03 -1.97 -20.70
CA PRO A 134 10.91 -2.30 -19.79
C PRO A 134 9.62 -1.55 -20.13
N TYR A 135 9.68 -0.52 -20.97
CA TYR A 135 8.54 0.33 -21.30
C TYR A 135 7.83 -0.02 -22.60
N THR A 136 8.33 -1.00 -23.36
CA THR A 136 7.79 -1.39 -24.67
C THR A 136 6.28 -1.65 -24.62
N GLY A 137 5.80 -2.41 -23.64
CA GLY A 137 4.38 -2.70 -23.50
C GLY A 137 3.53 -1.47 -23.20
N LEU A 138 4.03 -0.55 -22.38
CA LEU A 138 3.35 0.72 -22.08
C LEU A 138 3.26 1.61 -23.34
N ILE A 139 4.35 1.73 -24.08
CA ILE A 139 4.42 2.53 -25.31
C ILE A 139 3.44 1.98 -26.34
N GLN A 140 3.43 0.66 -26.54
CA GLN A 140 2.54 0.01 -27.51
C GLN A 140 1.07 0.11 -27.10
N GLU A 141 0.75 0.01 -25.82
CA GLU A 141 -0.60 0.23 -25.32
C GLU A 141 -1.08 1.66 -25.62
N TYR A 142 -0.25 2.65 -25.31
CA TYR A 142 -0.59 4.04 -25.59
C TYR A 142 -0.68 4.33 -27.11
N ALA A 143 0.18 3.71 -27.92
CA ALA A 143 0.13 3.86 -29.38
C ALA A 143 -1.14 3.25 -29.96
N ARG A 144 -1.60 2.12 -29.43
CA ARG A 144 -2.80 1.42 -29.92
C ARG A 144 -4.10 2.04 -29.41
N ASP A 145 -4.18 2.34 -28.12
CA ASP A 145 -5.43 2.65 -27.43
C ASP A 145 -5.52 4.12 -26.95
N GLY A 146 -4.40 4.86 -26.98
CA GLY A 146 -4.31 6.16 -26.31
C GLY A 146 -4.69 6.01 -24.84
N LEU A 147 -5.53 6.90 -24.34
CA LEU A 147 -6.09 6.84 -22.98
C LEU A 147 -7.55 6.34 -22.94
N SER A 148 -8.07 5.79 -24.05
CA SER A 148 -9.49 5.40 -24.17
C SER A 148 -9.92 4.36 -23.13
N LYS A 149 -9.02 3.45 -22.74
CA LYS A 149 -9.28 2.38 -21.75
C LYS A 149 -9.02 2.80 -20.31
N THR A 150 -8.23 3.81 -20.07
CA THR A 150 -7.75 4.19 -18.73
C THR A 150 -8.25 5.55 -18.27
N GLY A 151 -8.82 6.36 -19.18
CA GLY A 151 -9.22 7.74 -18.92
C GLY A 151 -8.02 8.70 -18.86
N HIS A 152 -8.30 10.00 -18.73
CA HIS A 152 -7.29 11.07 -18.86
C HIS A 152 -6.18 11.07 -17.79
N HIS A 153 -6.35 10.33 -16.70
CA HIS A 153 -5.29 10.16 -15.68
C HIS A 153 -4.39 8.94 -15.94
N GLY A 154 -4.67 8.15 -16.96
CA GLY A 154 -3.93 6.93 -17.26
C GLY A 154 -4.24 5.77 -16.30
N LYS A 155 -3.37 4.77 -16.27
CA LYS A 155 -3.50 3.62 -15.39
C LYS A 155 -3.44 4.03 -13.91
N VAL A 156 -4.20 3.31 -13.08
CA VAL A 156 -4.18 3.48 -11.62
C VAL A 156 -3.57 2.26 -10.95
N ALA A 157 -2.93 2.48 -9.80
CA ALA A 157 -2.39 1.43 -8.96
C ALA A 157 -2.72 1.68 -7.49
N ALA A 158 -2.79 0.61 -6.73
CA ALA A 158 -2.99 0.65 -5.30
C ALA A 158 -1.66 0.73 -4.54
N MET A 159 -1.72 1.21 -3.30
CA MET A 159 -0.62 1.39 -2.37
C MET A 159 0.37 2.48 -2.83
N GLY A 160 1.49 2.64 -2.14
CA GLY A 160 2.59 3.53 -2.54
C GLY A 160 3.59 2.82 -3.44
N VAL A 161 4.70 3.47 -3.73
CA VAL A 161 5.85 2.88 -4.42
C VAL A 161 6.43 1.69 -3.63
N LEU A 162 7.22 0.87 -4.28
CA LEU A 162 7.91 -0.25 -3.61
C LEU A 162 8.92 0.29 -2.59
N ARG A 163 9.06 -0.38 -1.45
CA ARG A 163 10.02 0.03 -0.41
C ARG A 163 11.47 0.03 -0.92
N SER A 164 11.80 -0.90 -1.81
CA SER A 164 13.12 -0.98 -2.45
C SER A 164 13.49 0.25 -3.29
N GLU A 165 12.53 1.09 -3.63
CA GLU A 165 12.72 2.33 -4.41
C GLU A 165 12.81 3.58 -3.51
N LEU A 166 12.87 3.40 -2.19
CA LEU A 166 12.91 4.47 -1.20
C LEU A 166 14.16 4.38 -0.34
N PRO A 167 14.64 5.51 0.21
CA PRO A 167 15.60 5.48 1.31
C PRO A 167 15.07 4.61 2.46
N ASP A 168 15.89 3.69 2.96
CA ASP A 168 15.46 2.72 3.97
C ASP A 168 15.76 3.21 5.40
N TRP A 169 14.78 3.09 6.28
CA TRP A 169 14.95 3.35 7.70
C TRP A 169 16.03 2.46 8.34
N ASP A 170 16.32 1.29 7.78
CA ASP A 170 17.37 0.38 8.28
C ASP A 170 18.79 0.91 8.03
N ASP A 171 18.95 1.94 7.18
CA ASP A 171 20.21 2.64 6.97
C ASP A 171 20.55 3.65 8.08
N ILE A 172 19.63 3.89 9.00
CA ILE A 172 19.81 4.71 10.20
C ILE A 172 19.91 3.79 11.40
N GLN A 173 20.92 3.97 12.25
CA GLN A 173 21.10 3.24 13.50
C GLN A 173 20.78 4.10 14.70
N ILE A 174 20.37 3.44 15.81
CA ILE A 174 20.12 4.08 17.09
C ILE A 174 21.39 3.92 17.95
N LEU A 175 21.82 5.02 18.55
CA LEU A 175 22.92 5.06 19.51
C LEU A 175 22.34 4.94 20.92
N THR A 176 22.67 3.84 21.59
CA THR A 176 22.23 3.62 22.97
C THR A 176 23.20 4.20 24.00
N ALA A 177 22.70 4.44 25.19
CA ALA A 177 23.47 4.96 26.31
C ALA A 177 24.43 3.92 26.90
N GLN A 178 25.53 4.39 27.51
CA GLN A 178 26.54 3.59 28.22
C GLN A 178 27.09 4.32 29.46
N LEU A 179 28.27 4.95 29.30
CA LEU A 179 28.95 5.64 30.37
C LEU A 179 28.66 7.15 30.37
N HIS A 180 28.61 7.75 29.20
CA HIS A 180 28.31 9.17 29.04
C HIS A 180 26.93 9.54 29.58
N ARG A 181 25.94 8.74 29.24
CA ARG A 181 24.59 8.78 29.76
C ARG A 181 24.21 7.34 30.14
N PRO A 182 23.90 7.04 31.40
CA PRO A 182 23.55 5.68 31.78
C PRO A 182 22.18 5.29 31.18
N PRO A 183 22.01 4.05 30.72
CA PRO A 183 20.69 3.54 30.38
C PRO A 183 19.82 3.45 31.64
N LEU A 184 18.50 3.50 31.46
CA LEU A 184 17.57 3.25 32.55
C LEU A 184 17.43 1.74 32.80
N LEU A 185 17.04 1.37 34.02
CA LEU A 185 16.76 -0.01 34.38
C LEU A 185 15.44 -0.48 33.76
N ASP A 186 15.25 -1.79 33.64
CA ASP A 186 14.09 -2.39 32.97
C ASP A 186 12.75 -2.04 33.64
N ASP A 187 12.75 -1.79 34.94
CA ASP A 187 11.58 -1.40 35.74
C ASP A 187 11.28 0.10 35.75
N ASN A 188 12.15 0.93 35.17
CA ASN A 188 11.87 2.35 35.07
C ASN A 188 10.67 2.61 34.15
N PRO A 189 9.67 3.38 34.58
CA PRO A 189 8.56 3.77 33.74
C PRO A 189 9.04 4.69 32.61
N VAL A 190 8.45 4.54 31.43
CA VAL A 190 8.69 5.41 30.26
C VAL A 190 7.35 5.98 29.79
N GLY A 191 7.24 7.30 29.79
CA GLY A 191 6.06 8.02 29.30
C GLY A 191 5.91 7.85 27.77
N THR A 192 4.66 7.76 27.32
CA THR A 192 4.34 7.47 25.92
C THR A 192 3.35 8.46 25.32
N GLU A 193 2.73 9.29 26.13
CA GLU A 193 1.71 10.22 25.68
C GLU A 193 2.28 11.28 24.73
N THR A 194 1.43 11.75 23.82
CA THR A 194 1.71 12.89 22.96
C THR A 194 0.48 13.79 22.87
N VAL A 195 0.71 15.08 22.70
CA VAL A 195 -0.34 16.09 22.64
C VAL A 195 -0.37 16.71 21.25
N ILE A 196 -1.49 16.57 20.57
CA ILE A 196 -1.77 17.22 19.29
C ILE A 196 -2.29 18.63 19.58
N GLY A 197 -1.58 19.64 19.04
CA GLY A 197 -1.92 21.03 19.23
C GLY A 197 -1.86 21.48 20.70
N PRO A 198 -0.69 21.45 21.36
CA PRO A 198 -0.55 21.75 22.78
C PRO A 198 -1.02 23.17 23.18
N ASN A 199 -1.05 24.09 22.23
CA ASN A 199 -1.53 25.47 22.45
C ASN A 199 -3.01 25.69 22.06
N ALA A 200 -3.70 24.68 21.54
CA ALA A 200 -5.13 24.76 21.31
C ALA A 200 -5.90 24.92 22.65
N GLN A 201 -7.09 25.51 22.62
CA GLN A 201 -7.90 25.62 23.86
C GLN A 201 -8.34 24.25 24.39
N LYS A 202 -8.54 23.28 23.52
CA LYS A 202 -8.84 21.88 23.84
C LYS A 202 -7.82 20.96 23.19
N PRO A 203 -6.58 20.88 23.68
CA PRO A 203 -5.55 19.99 23.10
C PRO A 203 -6.03 18.54 23.08
N LEU A 204 -5.63 17.77 22.07
CA LEU A 204 -5.96 16.34 22.02
C LEU A 204 -4.78 15.51 22.53
N THR A 205 -4.97 14.82 23.64
CA THR A 205 -3.98 13.89 24.21
C THR A 205 -4.22 12.47 23.69
N LEU A 206 -3.18 11.89 23.10
CA LEU A 206 -3.08 10.49 22.73
C LEU A 206 -2.19 9.77 23.74
N LYS A 207 -2.56 8.57 24.19
CA LYS A 207 -1.73 7.79 25.14
C LYS A 207 -0.42 7.28 24.51
N ILE A 208 -0.36 7.21 23.19
CA ILE A 208 0.79 6.73 22.42
C ILE A 208 1.02 7.63 21.22
N PRO A 209 2.26 7.79 20.73
CA PRO A 209 2.56 8.68 19.60
C PRO A 209 2.20 8.09 18.22
N LEU A 210 1.39 7.03 18.18
CA LEU A 210 0.93 6.35 16.98
C LEU A 210 -0.58 6.48 16.88
N PHE A 211 -1.13 6.76 15.69
CA PHE A 211 -2.57 6.75 15.45
C PHE A 211 -2.91 6.34 13.99
N VAL A 212 -4.17 6.01 13.75
CA VAL A 212 -4.63 5.55 12.43
C VAL A 212 -4.83 6.75 11.49
N SER A 213 -4.08 6.76 10.39
CA SER A 213 -4.09 7.82 9.38
C SER A 213 -5.39 7.82 8.54
N ASP A 214 -5.52 8.85 7.71
CA ASP A 214 -6.66 9.09 6.83
C ASP A 214 -6.87 7.98 5.81
N MET A 215 -8.00 7.30 5.92
CA MET A 215 -8.46 6.25 4.99
C MET A 215 -9.97 6.37 4.83
N SER A 216 -10.43 6.80 3.65
CA SER A 216 -11.83 7.14 3.42
C SER A 216 -12.77 5.94 3.46
N PHE A 217 -13.98 6.14 4.00
CA PHE A 217 -15.09 5.21 3.82
C PHE A 217 -15.50 5.14 2.35
N GLY A 218 -15.63 3.92 1.83
CA GLY A 218 -15.80 3.63 0.41
C GLY A 218 -14.52 3.16 -0.28
N ALA A 219 -13.34 3.70 0.09
CA ALA A 219 -12.06 3.05 -0.19
C ALA A 219 -11.87 1.83 0.71
N LEU A 220 -12.20 1.97 2.00
CA LEU A 220 -12.32 0.86 2.95
C LEU A 220 -13.80 0.52 3.17
N SER A 221 -14.06 -0.72 3.55
CA SER A 221 -15.38 -1.20 3.97
C SER A 221 -15.77 -0.66 5.35
N GLN A 222 -17.07 -0.68 5.65
CA GLN A 222 -17.58 -0.25 6.96
C GLN A 222 -17.00 -1.10 8.11
N PRO A 223 -16.94 -2.46 8.05
CA PRO A 223 -16.31 -3.25 9.11
C PRO A 223 -14.81 -2.93 9.29
N ALA A 224 -14.08 -2.63 8.21
CA ALA A 224 -12.68 -2.25 8.32
C ALA A 224 -12.51 -0.91 9.05
N LYS A 225 -13.36 0.08 8.76
CA LYS A 225 -13.36 1.39 9.45
C LYS A 225 -13.70 1.23 10.93
N ALA A 226 -14.73 0.44 11.26
CA ALA A 226 -15.11 0.17 12.65
C ALA A 226 -14.00 -0.59 13.41
N ALA A 227 -13.36 -1.58 12.79
CA ALA A 227 -12.27 -2.33 13.41
C ALA A 227 -11.04 -1.44 13.71
N LEU A 228 -10.70 -0.55 12.77
CA LEU A 228 -9.60 0.41 12.94
C LEU A 228 -9.91 1.41 14.06
N ALA A 229 -11.13 1.95 14.12
CA ALA A 229 -11.55 2.91 15.14
C ALA A 229 -11.55 2.29 16.53
N ARG A 230 -12.17 1.11 16.70
CA ARG A 230 -12.21 0.37 17.95
C ARG A 230 -10.82 -0.06 18.41
N GLY A 231 -9.98 -0.56 17.50
CA GLY A 231 -8.61 -0.96 17.82
C GLY A 231 -7.74 0.21 18.28
N ALA A 232 -7.89 1.38 17.65
CA ALA A 232 -7.24 2.61 18.08
C ALA A 232 -7.74 3.07 19.46
N GLU A 233 -9.05 3.04 19.73
CA GLU A 233 -9.61 3.36 21.05
C GLU A 233 -9.08 2.44 22.14
N LEU A 234 -9.05 1.13 21.90
CA LEU A 234 -8.51 0.15 22.83
C LEU A 234 -7.03 0.40 23.17
N ALA A 235 -6.26 0.91 22.23
CA ALA A 235 -4.87 1.33 22.43
C ALA A 235 -4.73 2.75 23.02
N GLY A 236 -5.84 3.46 23.24
CA GLY A 236 -5.86 4.82 23.79
C GLY A 236 -5.40 5.89 22.79
N THR A 237 -5.57 5.65 21.51
CA THR A 237 -5.15 6.57 20.44
C THR A 237 -6.28 6.89 19.46
N GLY A 238 -5.99 7.71 18.46
CA GLY A 238 -6.96 8.26 17.54
C GLY A 238 -7.03 7.59 16.18
N ILE A 239 -8.05 8.00 15.40
CA ILE A 239 -8.26 7.66 14.00
C ILE A 239 -8.74 8.87 13.22
N CYS A 240 -8.35 8.95 11.95
CA CYS A 240 -8.82 9.99 11.02
C CYS A 240 -9.96 9.49 10.13
N SER A 241 -10.94 10.37 9.85
CA SER A 241 -12.08 10.05 8.98
C SER A 241 -11.68 9.71 7.55
N GLY A 242 -10.69 10.42 7.02
CA GLY A 242 -10.38 10.43 5.59
C GLY A 242 -11.38 11.28 4.77
N GLU A 243 -11.08 11.49 3.49
CA GLU A 243 -11.81 12.43 2.60
C GLU A 243 -13.26 12.05 2.28
N GLY A 244 -13.70 10.87 2.65
CA GLY A 244 -15.03 10.34 2.33
C GLY A 244 -16.17 10.83 3.22
N GLY A 245 -15.89 11.74 4.13
CA GLY A 245 -16.82 12.16 5.18
C GLY A 245 -16.74 11.27 6.42
N MET A 246 -17.42 11.68 7.47
CA MET A 246 -17.45 10.97 8.76
C MET A 246 -18.48 9.84 8.72
N LEU A 247 -18.03 8.60 8.83
CA LEU A 247 -18.90 7.45 9.03
C LEU A 247 -19.33 7.41 10.51
N PRO A 248 -20.64 7.51 10.83
CA PRO A 248 -21.10 7.59 12.22
C PRO A 248 -20.67 6.39 13.07
N GLU A 249 -20.69 5.19 12.51
CA GLU A 249 -20.30 3.95 13.18
C GLU A 249 -18.80 3.90 13.51
N GLU A 250 -17.96 4.50 12.68
CA GLU A 250 -16.54 4.66 12.97
C GLU A 250 -16.30 5.69 14.07
N GLN A 251 -16.94 6.85 13.97
CA GLN A 251 -16.80 7.91 14.95
C GLN A 251 -17.25 7.46 16.34
N ALA A 252 -18.36 6.71 16.43
CA ALA A 252 -18.88 6.20 17.71
C ALA A 252 -17.92 5.22 18.42
N GLU A 253 -16.98 4.61 17.69
CA GLU A 253 -16.00 3.66 18.23
C GLU A 253 -14.71 4.33 18.73
N ASN A 254 -14.55 5.66 18.57
CA ASN A 254 -13.30 6.33 18.96
C ASN A 254 -13.53 7.71 19.57
N SER A 255 -12.99 7.91 20.77
CA SER A 255 -13.11 9.16 21.55
C SER A 255 -12.00 10.19 21.26
N ARG A 256 -11.09 9.89 20.30
CA ARG A 256 -9.96 10.73 19.86
C ARG A 256 -9.98 10.89 18.35
N TYR A 257 -11.12 11.34 17.84
CA TYR A 257 -11.43 11.34 16.41
C TYR A 257 -10.95 12.59 15.71
N PHE A 258 -10.22 12.40 14.59
CA PHE A 258 -9.75 13.47 13.70
C PHE A 258 -10.67 13.56 12.49
N TYR A 259 -11.20 14.74 12.20
CA TYR A 259 -11.99 14.99 11.00
C TYR A 259 -11.12 15.59 9.89
N GLU A 260 -11.02 14.90 8.74
CA GLU A 260 -10.38 15.42 7.53
C GLU A 260 -11.41 16.14 6.65
N LEU A 261 -11.22 17.43 6.38
CA LEU A 261 -11.96 18.17 5.36
C LEU A 261 -11.15 18.19 4.06
N ALA A 262 -11.60 17.45 3.06
CA ALA A 262 -11.03 17.49 1.71
C ALA A 262 -11.81 18.46 0.81
N SER A 263 -11.24 18.76 -0.36
CA SER A 263 -11.73 19.78 -1.30
C SER A 263 -13.15 19.56 -1.83
N ALA A 264 -13.64 18.31 -1.86
CA ALA A 264 -15.01 18.00 -2.24
C ALA A 264 -16.02 18.16 -1.10
N ARG A 265 -15.56 18.33 0.15
CA ARG A 265 -16.40 18.46 1.35
C ARG A 265 -17.48 17.38 1.48
N PHE A 266 -17.20 16.14 1.08
CA PHE A 266 -18.17 15.06 1.10
C PHE A 266 -18.83 14.92 2.47
N GLY A 267 -20.17 15.05 2.50
CA GLY A 267 -20.98 14.89 3.69
C GLY A 267 -20.62 15.81 4.86
N PHE A 268 -19.90 16.91 4.62
CA PHE A 268 -19.59 17.89 5.65
C PHE A 268 -20.86 18.58 6.17
N SER A 269 -20.98 18.66 7.48
CA SER A 269 -21.94 19.56 8.15
C SER A 269 -21.33 20.03 9.48
N TRP A 270 -21.71 21.21 9.88
CA TRP A 270 -21.24 21.82 11.13
C TRP A 270 -21.59 20.97 12.37
N ASP A 271 -22.77 20.34 12.37
CA ASP A 271 -23.24 19.52 13.50
C ASP A 271 -22.32 18.32 13.79
N LYS A 272 -21.68 17.80 12.76
CA LYS A 272 -20.72 16.69 12.91
C LYS A 272 -19.49 17.06 13.72
N LEU A 273 -19.12 18.34 13.74
CA LEU A 273 -17.93 18.81 14.47
C LEU A 273 -18.10 18.74 15.99
N ALA A 274 -19.32 18.63 16.50
CA ALA A 274 -19.56 18.45 17.94
C ALA A 274 -18.93 17.15 18.49
N ASN A 275 -18.71 16.15 17.63
CA ASN A 275 -18.22 14.83 18.00
C ASN A 275 -16.77 14.57 17.60
N VAL A 276 -15.99 15.62 17.25
CA VAL A 276 -14.59 15.46 16.84
C VAL A 276 -13.65 16.17 17.81
N GLN A 277 -12.43 15.66 17.94
CA GLN A 277 -11.45 16.16 18.89
C GLN A 277 -10.26 16.83 18.20
N ALA A 278 -10.11 16.67 16.90
CA ALA A 278 -9.17 17.42 16.07
C ALA A 278 -9.74 17.54 14.64
N PHE A 279 -9.36 18.59 13.94
CA PHE A 279 -9.80 18.87 12.58
C PHE A 279 -8.61 19.23 11.71
N HIS A 280 -8.58 18.76 10.46
CA HIS A 280 -7.56 19.20 9.52
C HIS A 280 -8.08 19.32 8.09
N PHE A 281 -7.49 20.26 7.37
CA PHE A 281 -7.66 20.41 5.93
C PHE A 281 -6.74 19.44 5.19
N LYS A 282 -7.21 18.89 4.08
CA LYS A 282 -6.38 18.09 3.19
C LYS A 282 -5.93 18.90 1.99
N GLY A 283 -4.63 19.21 1.94
CA GLY A 283 -3.97 19.81 0.78
C GLY A 283 -3.43 18.76 -0.20
N GLY A 284 -3.05 17.58 0.29
CA GLY A 284 -2.51 16.51 -0.54
C GLY A 284 -2.22 15.22 0.21
N GLN A 285 -1.70 14.25 -0.52
CA GLN A 285 -1.15 12.99 0.01
C GLN A 285 -0.06 12.46 -0.91
N GLY A 286 0.90 11.70 -0.38
CA GLY A 286 2.16 11.33 -1.04
C GLY A 286 2.04 10.73 -2.45
N ALA A 287 0.96 10.02 -2.75
CA ALA A 287 0.82 9.29 -4.00
C ALA A 287 0.01 10.01 -5.10
N LYS A 288 -0.65 11.13 -4.82
CA LYS A 288 -1.55 11.79 -5.80
C LYS A 288 -1.77 13.29 -5.59
N THR A 289 -0.83 14.02 -5.02
CA THR A 289 -0.94 15.48 -4.88
C THR A 289 -0.97 16.16 -6.24
N GLY A 290 -1.81 17.20 -6.37
CA GLY A 290 -2.02 17.92 -7.64
C GLY A 290 -3.10 17.30 -8.52
N THR A 291 -3.68 16.17 -8.12
CA THR A 291 -4.89 15.61 -8.68
C THR A 291 -5.86 15.29 -7.54
N GLY A 292 -7.16 15.30 -7.82
CA GLY A 292 -8.18 15.03 -6.81
C GLY A 292 -8.33 13.53 -6.49
N GLY A 293 -9.19 13.25 -5.51
CA GLY A 293 -9.63 11.88 -5.22
C GLY A 293 -10.69 11.44 -6.24
N HIS A 294 -10.71 10.13 -6.53
CA HIS A 294 -11.75 9.54 -7.35
C HIS A 294 -12.20 8.19 -6.76
N LEU A 295 -13.48 8.09 -6.45
CA LEU A 295 -14.15 6.83 -6.14
C LEU A 295 -15.20 6.57 -7.22
N PRO A 296 -15.07 5.50 -8.02
CA PRO A 296 -16.02 5.20 -9.09
C PRO A 296 -17.46 5.05 -8.57
N GLY A 297 -18.43 5.52 -9.34
CA GLY A 297 -19.87 5.50 -9.00
C GLY A 297 -20.40 4.10 -8.71
N GLU A 298 -19.82 3.07 -9.32
CA GLU A 298 -20.18 1.66 -9.01
C GLU A 298 -20.00 1.30 -7.52
N LYS A 299 -19.08 1.99 -6.80
CA LYS A 299 -18.85 1.86 -5.36
C LYS A 299 -19.68 2.82 -4.53
N VAL A 300 -20.23 3.89 -5.14
CA VAL A 300 -21.02 4.92 -4.44
C VAL A 300 -22.46 4.47 -4.38
N LYS A 301 -22.79 3.61 -3.41
CA LYS A 301 -24.13 3.03 -3.20
C LYS A 301 -24.45 2.95 -1.72
N GLY A 302 -25.74 2.93 -1.40
CA GLY A 302 -26.25 2.77 -0.03
C GLY A 302 -25.58 3.74 0.95
N LYS A 303 -25.02 3.22 2.02
CA LYS A 303 -24.37 3.99 3.09
C LYS A 303 -23.24 4.90 2.60
N ILE A 304 -22.51 4.52 1.56
CA ILE A 304 -21.42 5.34 1.01
C ILE A 304 -21.98 6.62 0.35
N ALA A 305 -23.06 6.48 -0.44
CA ALA A 305 -23.74 7.61 -1.05
C ALA A 305 -24.29 8.55 0.04
N GLU A 306 -24.96 7.99 1.06
CA GLU A 306 -25.49 8.72 2.20
C GLU A 306 -24.40 9.53 2.94
N VAL A 307 -23.32 8.87 3.35
CA VAL A 307 -22.22 9.49 4.13
C VAL A 307 -21.53 10.60 3.35
N ARG A 308 -21.38 10.41 2.03
CA ARG A 308 -20.77 11.41 1.14
C ARG A 308 -21.71 12.51 0.70
N GLY A 309 -23.04 12.36 0.89
CA GLY A 309 -24.03 13.29 0.39
C GLY A 309 -24.14 13.29 -1.13
N LEU A 310 -24.02 12.12 -1.77
CA LEU A 310 -24.07 11.93 -3.22
C LEU A 310 -25.25 11.05 -3.63
N ASN A 311 -25.65 11.13 -4.89
CA ASN A 311 -26.59 10.18 -5.46
C ASN A 311 -25.91 8.83 -5.71
N GLU A 312 -26.66 7.72 -5.59
CA GLU A 312 -26.16 6.40 -5.94
C GLU A 312 -25.72 6.35 -7.41
N GLY A 313 -24.58 5.70 -7.65
CA GLY A 313 -24.00 5.60 -8.98
C GLY A 313 -23.25 6.84 -9.47
N GLN A 314 -23.26 7.91 -8.72
CA GLN A 314 -22.50 9.13 -9.03
C GLN A 314 -21.04 8.96 -8.64
N ASP A 315 -20.10 9.26 -9.54
CA ASP A 315 -18.67 9.30 -9.23
C ASP A 315 -18.38 10.32 -8.12
N ALA A 316 -17.65 9.91 -7.10
CA ALA A 316 -17.19 10.81 -6.06
C ALA A 316 -15.82 11.38 -6.43
N ILE A 317 -15.81 12.57 -7.01
CA ILE A 317 -14.61 13.26 -7.50
C ILE A 317 -14.30 14.43 -6.58
N SER A 318 -13.08 14.47 -6.04
CA SER A 318 -12.55 15.63 -5.31
C SER A 318 -11.75 16.50 -6.27
N PRO A 319 -11.98 17.80 -6.33
CA PRO A 319 -11.12 18.71 -7.08
C PRO A 319 -9.69 18.75 -6.48
N PRO A 320 -8.65 19.14 -7.25
CA PRO A 320 -7.26 19.14 -6.79
C PRO A 320 -6.97 20.19 -5.70
N ARG A 321 -7.87 21.13 -5.48
CA ARG A 321 -7.85 22.15 -4.42
C ARG A 321 -9.28 22.52 -4.02
N PHE A 322 -9.42 23.23 -2.92
CA PHE A 322 -10.71 23.83 -2.56
C PHE A 322 -11.08 24.90 -3.60
N PRO A 323 -12.17 24.72 -4.37
CA PRO A 323 -12.53 25.64 -5.44
C PRO A 323 -12.92 27.03 -4.93
N GLU A 324 -13.54 27.09 -3.75
CA GLU A 324 -14.09 28.29 -3.13
C GLU A 324 -13.03 29.17 -2.45
N TRP A 325 -11.84 28.60 -2.17
CA TRP A 325 -10.76 29.34 -1.50
C TRP A 325 -9.60 29.58 -2.46
N THR A 326 -9.37 30.83 -2.78
CA THR A 326 -8.28 31.28 -3.66
C THR A 326 -7.11 31.87 -2.87
N GLU A 327 -7.39 32.31 -1.62
CA GLU A 327 -6.44 32.97 -0.74
C GLU A 327 -6.34 32.26 0.61
N ILE A 328 -5.15 32.27 1.22
CA ILE A 328 -4.89 31.57 2.49
C ILE A 328 -5.77 32.12 3.62
N HIS A 329 -6.04 33.42 3.66
CA HIS A 329 -6.87 34.01 4.70
C HIS A 329 -8.30 33.43 4.73
N GLN A 330 -8.87 33.02 3.58
CA GLN A 330 -10.19 32.39 3.53
C GLN A 330 -10.21 31.03 4.21
N ILE A 331 -9.10 30.28 4.10
CA ILE A 331 -8.93 29.01 4.82
C ILE A 331 -8.78 29.28 6.32
N LYS A 332 -8.03 30.35 6.67
CA LYS A 332 -7.90 30.78 8.07
C LYS A 332 -9.24 31.16 8.68
N ASP A 333 -10.07 31.95 7.99
CA ASP A 333 -11.39 32.35 8.47
C ASP A 333 -12.27 31.12 8.74
N PHE A 334 -12.21 30.10 7.86
CA PHE A 334 -12.91 28.85 8.10
C PHE A 334 -12.34 28.07 9.29
N ALA A 335 -11.02 28.04 9.45
CA ALA A 335 -10.37 27.42 10.61
C ALA A 335 -10.79 28.09 11.92
N ASP A 336 -10.89 29.42 11.93
CA ASP A 336 -11.32 30.19 13.09
C ASP A 336 -12.81 29.90 13.40
N GLU A 337 -13.68 29.78 12.38
CA GLU A 337 -15.06 29.34 12.58
C GLU A 337 -15.16 27.93 13.17
N VAL A 338 -14.30 27.00 12.74
CA VAL A 338 -14.23 25.66 13.35
C VAL A 338 -13.84 25.75 14.84
N ARG A 339 -12.84 26.56 15.18
CA ARG A 339 -12.46 26.80 16.59
C ARG A 339 -13.62 27.34 17.42
N ASP A 340 -14.28 28.36 16.92
CA ASP A 340 -15.40 29.02 17.63
C ASP A 340 -16.53 28.00 17.91
N ARG A 341 -16.92 27.22 16.91
CA ARG A 341 -18.01 26.22 17.03
C ARG A 341 -17.68 25.02 17.90
N THR A 342 -16.42 24.63 17.95
CA THR A 342 -15.97 23.47 18.72
C THR A 342 -15.46 23.81 20.11
N GLY A 343 -15.27 25.11 20.39
CA GLY A 343 -14.63 25.60 21.62
C GLY A 343 -13.13 25.36 21.62
N GLY A 344 -12.49 25.37 20.42
CA GLY A 344 -11.04 25.41 20.27
C GLY A 344 -10.33 24.08 20.20
N ILE A 345 -10.84 23.09 19.46
CA ILE A 345 -10.10 21.87 19.12
C ILE A 345 -8.89 22.20 18.23
N PRO A 346 -7.82 21.35 18.19
CA PRO A 346 -6.68 21.57 17.33
C PRO A 346 -7.07 21.58 15.85
N ILE A 347 -6.52 22.54 15.12
CA ILE A 347 -6.66 22.65 13.66
C ILE A 347 -5.35 22.25 13.00
N GLY A 348 -5.40 21.37 12.02
CA GLY A 348 -4.24 20.93 11.26
C GLY A 348 -4.35 21.17 9.77
N TYR A 349 -3.24 20.90 9.10
CA TYR A 349 -3.18 20.81 7.65
C TYR A 349 -2.40 19.56 7.22
N LYS A 350 -3.00 18.73 6.38
CA LYS A 350 -2.32 17.58 5.80
C LYS A 350 -1.69 17.97 4.47
N LEU A 351 -0.38 17.85 4.41
CA LEU A 351 0.46 18.19 3.28
C LEU A 351 1.13 16.92 2.72
N SER A 352 1.32 16.88 1.43
CA SER A 352 2.26 15.97 0.80
C SER A 352 3.65 16.60 0.77
N ALA A 353 4.69 15.80 0.84
CA ALA A 353 6.08 16.27 0.81
C ALA A 353 6.49 16.75 -0.60
N GLN A 354 6.06 17.95 -0.98
CA GLN A 354 6.39 18.59 -2.26
C GLN A 354 7.35 19.76 -2.01
N HIS A 355 6.85 20.98 -1.93
CA HIS A 355 7.60 22.18 -1.59
C HIS A 355 7.55 22.43 -0.08
N ILE A 356 8.13 21.50 0.69
CA ILE A 356 7.89 21.28 2.12
C ILE A 356 7.89 22.57 2.93
N GLU A 357 8.96 23.37 2.84
CA GLU A 357 9.13 24.60 3.62
C GLU A 357 8.05 25.63 3.28
N LYS A 358 7.79 25.83 1.98
CA LYS A 358 6.77 26.80 1.50
C LYS A 358 5.36 26.37 1.87
N ASP A 359 5.08 25.06 1.79
CA ASP A 359 3.78 24.51 2.13
C ASP A 359 3.55 24.58 3.66
N ILE A 360 4.60 24.39 4.47
CA ILE A 360 4.55 24.61 5.92
C ILE A 360 4.31 26.07 6.24
N ASP A 361 5.00 27.02 5.59
CA ASP A 361 4.79 28.46 5.77
C ASP A 361 3.33 28.85 5.48
N ALA A 362 2.76 28.29 4.41
CA ALA A 362 1.37 28.50 4.06
C ALA A 362 0.41 27.92 5.12
N ALA A 363 0.68 26.73 5.62
CA ALA A 363 -0.11 26.14 6.71
C ALA A 363 -0.01 26.95 8.01
N LEU A 364 1.18 27.45 8.35
CA LEU A 364 1.37 28.34 9.49
C LEU A 364 0.59 29.67 9.33
N ALA A 365 0.47 30.18 8.10
CA ALA A 365 -0.35 31.36 7.82
C ALA A 365 -1.86 31.12 7.98
N VAL A 366 -2.32 29.88 7.77
CA VAL A 366 -3.70 29.45 8.16
C VAL A 366 -3.86 29.48 9.68
N GLY A 367 -2.80 29.38 10.44
CA GLY A 367 -2.82 29.33 11.89
C GLY A 367 -3.02 27.94 12.46
N VAL A 368 -2.42 26.93 11.85
CA VAL A 368 -2.57 25.53 12.29
C VAL A 368 -1.84 25.24 13.59
N ASP A 369 -2.40 24.31 14.37
CA ASP A 369 -1.82 23.78 15.61
C ASP A 369 -0.96 22.52 15.34
N TYR A 370 -1.21 21.85 14.20
CA TYR A 370 -0.43 20.69 13.77
C TYR A 370 -0.35 20.55 12.26
N VAL A 371 0.67 19.87 11.78
CA VAL A 371 0.88 19.51 10.37
C VAL A 371 1.00 18.00 10.26
N ILE A 372 0.27 17.39 9.32
CA ILE A 372 0.48 15.99 8.91
C ILE A 372 1.24 16.02 7.59
N LEU A 373 2.49 15.56 7.59
CA LEU A 373 3.34 15.49 6.40
C LEU A 373 3.37 14.07 5.83
N ASP A 374 2.94 13.88 4.58
CA ASP A 374 2.89 12.60 3.90
C ASP A 374 4.00 12.51 2.83
N GLY A 375 4.99 11.67 3.10
CA GLY A 375 6.13 11.46 2.19
C GLY A 375 5.84 10.45 1.08
N ARG A 376 6.78 10.32 0.12
CA ARG A 376 6.69 9.40 -1.03
C ARG A 376 6.44 7.93 -0.65
N GLY A 377 6.71 7.48 0.55
CA GLY A 377 6.33 6.16 1.06
C GLY A 377 4.82 5.98 1.28
N GLY A 378 4.06 7.07 1.24
CA GLY A 378 2.60 7.08 1.39
C GLY A 378 1.90 6.44 0.20
N GLY A 379 0.75 5.82 0.48
CA GLY A 379 -0.05 5.11 -0.51
C GLY A 379 -1.49 5.58 -0.55
N THR A 380 -2.26 4.98 -1.45
CA THR A 380 -3.69 5.20 -1.60
C THR A 380 -4.37 3.94 -2.14
N GLY A 381 -5.70 3.88 -2.06
CA GLY A 381 -6.47 2.79 -2.67
C GLY A 381 -6.37 2.76 -4.20
N ALA A 382 -6.29 3.93 -4.83
CA ALA A 382 -6.10 4.09 -6.26
C ALA A 382 -5.37 5.42 -6.52
N ALA A 383 -4.25 5.37 -7.24
CA ALA A 383 -3.53 6.54 -7.73
C ALA A 383 -3.17 6.36 -9.20
N PRO A 384 -3.21 7.42 -10.00
CA PRO A 384 -2.58 7.40 -11.31
C PRO A 384 -1.10 7.05 -11.17
N ILE A 385 -0.62 6.09 -11.96
CA ILE A 385 0.78 5.61 -11.88
C ILE A 385 1.75 6.77 -12.15
N ILE A 386 1.41 7.66 -13.09
CA ILE A 386 2.23 8.83 -13.39
C ILE A 386 2.45 9.75 -12.18
N PHE A 387 1.50 9.81 -11.25
CA PHE A 387 1.67 10.54 -9.98
C PHE A 387 2.41 9.68 -8.95
N ARG A 388 1.86 8.50 -8.62
CA ARG A 388 2.39 7.65 -7.56
C ARG A 388 3.91 7.43 -7.69
N ASP A 389 4.38 7.19 -8.90
CA ASP A 389 5.77 6.78 -9.15
C ASP A 389 6.73 7.96 -9.40
N ASN A 390 6.22 9.20 -9.56
CA ASN A 390 7.06 10.33 -9.98
C ASN A 390 7.00 11.57 -9.09
N ILE A 391 6.16 11.60 -8.03
CA ILE A 391 6.02 12.78 -7.17
C ILE A 391 6.44 12.50 -5.73
N SER A 392 6.55 13.55 -4.95
CA SER A 392 6.82 13.59 -3.51
C SER A 392 8.25 13.25 -3.12
N VAL A 393 8.76 13.99 -2.16
CA VAL A 393 10.03 13.72 -1.48
C VAL A 393 9.87 12.50 -0.58
N PRO A 394 10.84 11.57 -0.54
CA PRO A 394 10.79 10.42 0.37
C PRO A 394 10.63 10.85 1.84
N THR A 395 9.97 10.00 2.63
CA THR A 395 9.53 10.32 4.00
C THR A 395 10.67 10.72 4.93
N ILE A 396 11.85 10.07 4.84
CA ILE A 396 13.00 10.37 5.69
C ILE A 396 13.51 11.81 5.47
N PRO A 397 13.94 12.20 4.25
CA PRO A 397 14.38 13.58 4.01
C PRO A 397 13.24 14.60 4.17
N ALA A 398 12.00 14.23 3.91
CA ALA A 398 10.86 15.12 4.11
C ALA A 398 10.70 15.51 5.59
N LEU A 399 10.74 14.51 6.49
CA LEU A 399 10.66 14.74 7.93
C LEU A 399 11.82 15.62 8.42
N ALA A 400 13.05 15.27 8.05
CA ALA A 400 14.23 16.03 8.46
C ALA A 400 14.17 17.50 8.03
N ARG A 401 13.71 17.78 6.80
CA ARG A 401 13.53 19.14 6.28
C ARG A 401 12.42 19.89 7.02
N ALA A 402 11.27 19.24 7.23
CA ALA A 402 10.14 19.84 7.92
C ALA A 402 10.49 20.23 9.36
N ARG A 403 11.14 19.33 10.11
CA ARG A 403 11.56 19.60 11.49
C ARG A 403 12.55 20.75 11.54
N ARG A 404 13.60 20.71 10.72
CA ARG A 404 14.59 21.77 10.65
C ARG A 404 13.96 23.13 10.32
N HIS A 405 13.00 23.17 9.40
CA HIS A 405 12.33 24.41 9.03
C HIS A 405 11.50 24.98 10.21
N LEU A 406 10.70 24.13 10.88
CA LEU A 406 9.94 24.54 12.05
C LEU A 406 10.84 25.04 13.18
N ASP A 407 11.99 24.38 13.42
CA ASP A 407 12.98 24.80 14.43
C ASP A 407 13.60 26.15 14.10
N GLN A 408 13.98 26.39 12.83
CA GLN A 408 14.50 27.68 12.36
C GLN A 408 13.50 28.82 12.54
N LEU A 409 12.20 28.52 12.42
CA LEU A 409 11.13 29.48 12.65
C LEU A 409 10.74 29.62 14.14
N GLY A 410 11.35 28.84 15.04
CA GLY A 410 10.98 28.80 16.46
C GLY A 410 9.56 28.25 16.71
N ARG A 411 9.04 27.41 15.81
CA ARG A 411 7.69 26.85 15.87
C ARG A 411 7.64 25.48 16.53
N HIS A 412 8.29 25.34 17.70
CA HIS A 412 8.32 24.09 18.47
C HIS A 412 6.94 23.68 19.04
N ASN A 413 5.99 24.58 19.04
CA ASN A 413 4.62 24.37 19.54
C ASN A 413 3.65 23.83 18.47
N VAL A 414 4.07 23.72 17.22
CA VAL A 414 3.30 23.11 16.14
C VAL A 414 3.62 21.63 16.09
N THR A 415 2.64 20.79 16.35
CA THR A 415 2.83 19.33 16.32
C THR A 415 3.12 18.85 14.91
N LEU A 416 4.30 18.22 14.69
CA LEU A 416 4.68 17.62 13.40
C LEU A 416 4.35 16.13 13.40
N VAL A 417 3.32 15.76 12.63
CA VAL A 417 2.93 14.37 12.40
C VAL A 417 3.53 13.88 11.09
N ILE A 418 4.21 12.74 11.11
CA ILE A 418 4.74 12.12 9.90
C ILE A 418 3.90 10.91 9.48
N THR A 419 3.70 10.75 8.19
CA THR A 419 3.14 9.54 7.57
C THR A 419 3.87 9.24 6.26
N GLY A 420 3.65 8.05 5.69
CA GLY A 420 4.27 7.69 4.42
C GLY A 420 5.26 6.52 4.52
N GLY A 421 4.75 5.31 4.74
CA GLY A 421 5.54 4.10 4.57
C GLY A 421 6.13 3.47 5.82
N LEU A 422 5.96 4.04 7.00
CA LEU A 422 6.42 3.46 8.27
C LEU A 422 5.66 2.16 8.60
N ARG A 423 6.36 1.14 9.13
CA ARG A 423 5.78 -0.21 9.34
C ARG A 423 6.08 -0.84 10.69
N LYS A 424 7.27 -0.69 11.22
CA LYS A 424 7.78 -1.45 12.38
C LYS A 424 8.25 -0.51 13.49
N PRO A 425 8.35 -0.98 14.74
CA PRO A 425 8.74 -0.16 15.89
C PRO A 425 10.04 0.63 15.68
N ALA A 426 11.04 0.03 15.00
CA ALA A 426 12.29 0.71 14.68
C ALA A 426 12.09 1.93 13.77
N ASP A 427 11.17 1.86 12.79
CA ASP A 427 10.82 3.00 11.93
C ASP A 427 10.23 4.13 12.78
N PHE A 428 9.35 3.77 13.74
CA PHE A 428 8.67 4.74 14.60
C PHE A 428 9.64 5.47 15.53
N ILE A 429 10.57 4.73 16.17
CA ILE A 429 11.61 5.32 17.03
C ILE A 429 12.46 6.30 16.23
N LYS A 430 12.95 5.89 15.06
CA LYS A 430 13.79 6.72 14.20
C LYS A 430 13.05 7.95 13.69
N ALA A 431 11.75 7.84 13.42
CA ALA A 431 10.93 8.99 13.04
C ALA A 431 10.76 9.99 14.20
N LEU A 432 10.51 9.52 15.43
CA LEU A 432 10.50 10.39 16.61
C LEU A 432 11.85 11.06 16.81
N ALA A 433 12.94 10.30 16.74
CA ALA A 433 14.31 10.83 16.89
C ALA A 433 14.69 11.82 15.77
N LEU A 434 14.14 11.65 14.56
CA LEU A 434 14.33 12.58 13.45
C LEU A 434 13.41 13.83 13.53
N GLY A 435 12.58 13.92 14.59
CA GLY A 435 11.83 15.11 14.97
C GLY A 435 10.34 15.09 14.67
N ALA A 436 9.74 13.92 14.48
CA ALA A 436 8.27 13.79 14.51
C ALA A 436 7.78 13.82 15.97
N ASP A 437 6.65 14.48 16.22
CA ASP A 437 5.97 14.47 17.51
C ASP A 437 4.96 13.29 17.58
N ALA A 438 4.44 12.87 16.43
CA ALA A 438 3.52 11.73 16.31
C ALA A 438 3.63 11.10 14.91
N ILE A 439 3.10 9.88 14.78
CA ILE A 439 3.16 9.09 13.55
C ILE A 439 1.76 8.59 13.20
N ALA A 440 1.30 8.93 11.99
CA ALA A 440 0.05 8.41 11.47
C ALA A 440 0.31 7.19 10.57
N VAL A 441 -0.33 6.05 10.84
CA VAL A 441 -0.13 4.79 10.13
C VAL A 441 -1.37 4.35 9.36
N SER A 442 -1.21 4.00 8.09
CA SER A 442 -2.27 3.44 7.23
C SER A 442 -2.04 1.96 6.96
N ASN A 443 -1.06 1.65 6.12
CA ASN A 443 -0.80 0.27 5.68
C ASN A 443 -0.41 -0.66 6.83
N ALA A 444 0.33 -0.18 7.84
CA ALA A 444 0.65 -0.98 9.02
C ALA A 444 -0.61 -1.33 9.81
N ALA A 445 -1.50 -0.34 10.01
CA ALA A 445 -2.79 -0.57 10.67
C ALA A 445 -3.70 -1.52 9.87
N MET A 446 -3.76 -1.36 8.52
CA MET A 446 -4.49 -2.30 7.67
C MET A 446 -3.92 -3.72 7.75
N GLN A 447 -2.60 -3.88 7.76
CA GLN A 447 -1.95 -5.18 7.91
C GLN A 447 -2.25 -5.79 9.27
N ALA A 448 -2.26 -5.00 10.32
CA ALA A 448 -2.64 -5.46 11.65
C ALA A 448 -4.07 -6.00 11.71
N ILE A 449 -5.02 -5.40 11.00
CA ILE A 449 -6.41 -5.89 10.92
C ILE A 449 -6.63 -7.02 9.89
N GLY A 450 -5.57 -7.52 9.22
CA GLY A 450 -5.61 -8.68 8.35
C GLY A 450 -5.34 -8.43 6.87
N CYS A 451 -4.84 -7.25 6.45
CA CYS A 451 -4.45 -7.02 5.06
C CYS A 451 -3.23 -7.88 4.69
N ILE A 452 -3.35 -8.64 3.62
CA ILE A 452 -2.30 -9.52 3.09
C ILE A 452 -1.38 -8.84 2.06
N ALA A 453 -1.46 -7.52 1.92
CA ALA A 453 -0.64 -6.72 1.01
C ALA A 453 -0.75 -7.09 -0.49
N MET A 454 -1.86 -7.66 -0.93
CA MET A 454 -2.11 -8.10 -2.30
C MET A 454 -2.06 -6.96 -3.34
N ARG A 455 -2.11 -5.68 -2.92
CA ARG A 455 -2.07 -4.48 -3.78
C ARG A 455 -3.22 -4.39 -4.82
N ALA A 456 -4.36 -5.01 -4.52
CA ALA A 456 -5.57 -5.02 -5.36
C ALA A 456 -6.68 -4.07 -4.89
N CYS A 457 -6.36 -3.05 -4.06
CA CYS A 457 -7.35 -2.16 -3.45
C CYS A 457 -8.19 -1.38 -4.49
N HIS A 458 -7.62 -1.08 -5.66
CA HIS A 458 -8.31 -0.38 -6.75
C HIS A 458 -9.32 -1.24 -7.51
N THR A 459 -9.25 -2.58 -7.38
CA THR A 459 -10.07 -3.52 -8.17
C THR A 459 -11.40 -3.87 -7.54
N ASN A 460 -11.67 -3.43 -6.31
CA ASN A 460 -12.83 -3.87 -5.51
C ASN A 460 -12.87 -5.39 -5.21
N ASN A 461 -11.74 -6.10 -5.35
CA ASN A 461 -11.61 -7.55 -5.14
C ASN A 461 -10.68 -7.89 -3.95
N CYS A 462 -10.65 -7.05 -2.92
CA CYS A 462 -9.85 -7.34 -1.72
C CYS A 462 -10.38 -8.61 -1.03
N PRO A 463 -9.59 -9.70 -0.98
CA PRO A 463 -10.08 -11.00 -0.51
C PRO A 463 -10.34 -11.07 1.00
N VAL A 464 -9.81 -10.10 1.76
CA VAL A 464 -9.92 -10.04 3.23
C VAL A 464 -10.96 -9.02 3.71
N GLY A 465 -11.81 -8.48 2.82
CA GLY A 465 -12.92 -7.62 3.20
C GLY A 465 -12.56 -6.17 3.55
N ILE A 466 -11.30 -5.75 3.41
CA ILE A 466 -10.84 -4.40 3.82
C ILE A 466 -11.15 -3.35 2.76
N ALA A 467 -10.63 -3.51 1.53
CA ALA A 467 -10.74 -2.52 0.46
C ALA A 467 -11.68 -3.01 -0.65
N THR A 468 -12.88 -3.40 -0.29
CA THR A 468 -13.94 -3.89 -1.17
C THR A 468 -15.31 -3.46 -0.65
N GLN A 469 -16.29 -3.39 -1.56
CA GLN A 469 -17.70 -3.16 -1.22
C GLN A 469 -18.58 -4.37 -1.61
N LYS A 470 -17.96 -5.49 -2.03
CA LYS A 470 -18.70 -6.74 -2.34
C LYS A 470 -19.10 -7.45 -1.04
N PRO A 471 -20.41 -7.67 -0.77
CA PRO A 471 -20.87 -8.19 0.53
C PRO A 471 -20.17 -9.47 0.97
N HIS A 472 -20.08 -10.47 0.06
CA HIS A 472 -19.44 -11.76 0.36
C HIS A 472 -17.94 -11.69 0.70
N LEU A 473 -17.24 -10.59 0.30
CA LEU A 473 -15.87 -10.33 0.70
C LEU A 473 -15.82 -9.51 1.99
N VAL A 474 -16.69 -8.52 2.14
CA VAL A 474 -16.80 -7.67 3.34
C VAL A 474 -17.07 -8.53 4.59
N ASP A 475 -17.96 -9.52 4.47
CA ASP A 475 -18.34 -10.43 5.56
C ASP A 475 -17.18 -11.29 6.11
N ARG A 476 -16.05 -11.33 5.41
CA ARG A 476 -14.85 -12.04 5.89
C ARG A 476 -14.12 -11.33 7.02
N LEU A 477 -14.34 -10.03 7.17
CA LEU A 477 -13.67 -9.23 8.21
C LEU A 477 -14.49 -9.27 9.51
N VAL A 478 -13.92 -9.84 10.56
CA VAL A 478 -14.53 -9.89 11.89
C VAL A 478 -14.02 -8.72 12.72
N VAL A 479 -14.88 -7.72 12.93
CA VAL A 479 -14.54 -6.43 13.55
C VAL A 479 -13.84 -6.61 14.90
N GLU A 480 -14.41 -7.42 15.81
CA GLU A 480 -13.87 -7.62 17.15
C GLU A 480 -12.45 -8.19 17.15
N LYS A 481 -12.25 -9.27 16.36
CA LYS A 481 -10.93 -9.89 16.20
C LYS A 481 -9.91 -8.89 15.61
N SER A 482 -10.29 -8.19 14.56
CA SER A 482 -9.42 -7.24 13.87
C SER A 482 -9.06 -6.04 14.74
N ALA A 483 -10.01 -5.54 15.54
CA ALA A 483 -9.76 -4.46 16.50
C ALA A 483 -8.73 -4.88 17.57
N HIS A 484 -8.86 -6.08 18.13
CA HIS A 484 -7.87 -6.60 19.10
C HIS A 484 -6.49 -6.83 18.46
N GLN A 485 -6.42 -7.24 17.20
CA GLN A 485 -5.16 -7.36 16.49
C GLN A 485 -4.46 -6.00 16.31
N LEU A 486 -5.20 -4.94 15.98
CA LEU A 486 -4.64 -3.60 15.89
C LEU A 486 -4.16 -3.08 17.25
N LYS A 487 -4.98 -3.27 18.31
CA LYS A 487 -4.58 -2.97 19.69
C LYS A 487 -3.25 -3.65 20.04
N ASN A 488 -3.15 -4.96 19.83
CA ASN A 488 -1.94 -5.73 20.13
C ASN A 488 -0.73 -5.23 19.34
N PHE A 489 -0.92 -4.86 18.06
CA PHE A 489 0.16 -4.28 17.24
C PHE A 489 0.67 -2.96 17.82
N PHE A 490 -0.23 -2.08 18.24
CA PHE A 490 0.15 -0.81 18.85
C PHE A 490 0.83 -1.01 20.21
N GLU A 491 0.27 -1.84 21.08
CA GLU A 491 0.84 -2.12 22.41
C GLU A 491 2.24 -2.73 22.30
N ALA A 492 2.41 -3.78 21.48
CA ALA A 492 3.71 -4.40 21.26
C ALA A 492 4.71 -3.42 20.65
N SER A 493 4.26 -2.56 19.72
CA SER A 493 5.14 -1.54 19.14
C SER A 493 5.63 -0.55 20.18
N VAL A 494 4.73 -0.05 21.02
CA VAL A 494 5.07 0.95 22.05
C VAL A 494 5.94 0.32 23.15
N GLU A 495 5.67 -0.91 23.55
CA GLU A 495 6.51 -1.63 24.52
C GLU A 495 7.96 -1.75 24.02
N LEU A 496 8.17 -2.11 22.73
CA LEU A 496 9.51 -2.14 22.13
C LEU A 496 10.14 -0.75 22.00
N MET A 497 9.34 0.30 21.77
CA MET A 497 9.81 1.68 21.79
C MET A 497 10.26 2.10 23.21
N GLN A 498 9.54 1.70 24.27
CA GLN A 498 9.93 1.96 25.65
C GLN A 498 11.21 1.21 26.06
N VAL A 499 11.40 -0.04 25.59
CA VAL A 499 12.66 -0.79 25.76
C VAL A 499 13.83 0.00 25.17
N MET A 500 13.67 0.51 23.95
CA MET A 500 14.72 1.29 23.29
C MET A 500 14.94 2.65 23.97
N ALA A 501 13.88 3.30 24.46
CA ALA A 501 14.00 4.55 25.22
C ALA A 501 14.83 4.34 26.48
N ARG A 502 14.56 3.29 27.28
CA ARG A 502 15.39 2.93 28.44
C ARG A 502 16.85 2.69 28.04
N ALA A 503 17.09 1.96 26.95
CA ALA A 503 18.43 1.71 26.46
C ALA A 503 19.16 3.02 26.03
N CYS A 504 18.42 4.04 25.58
CA CYS A 504 18.94 5.37 25.29
C CYS A 504 19.03 6.31 26.52
N GLY A 505 18.57 5.86 27.72
CA GLY A 505 18.55 6.66 28.92
C GLY A 505 17.42 7.69 28.97
N HIS A 506 16.30 7.41 28.28
CA HIS A 506 15.12 8.27 28.18
C HIS A 506 13.95 7.69 29.03
N ASP A 507 13.26 8.54 29.77
CA ASP A 507 12.07 8.21 30.56
C ASP A 507 10.76 8.65 29.88
N HIS A 508 10.86 9.17 28.65
CA HIS A 508 9.72 9.52 27.80
C HIS A 508 10.08 9.38 26.31
N LEU A 509 9.14 8.90 25.47
CA LEU A 509 9.38 8.71 24.04
C LEU A 509 9.65 10.02 23.28
N SER A 510 9.18 11.17 23.77
CA SER A 510 9.46 12.49 23.19
C SER A 510 10.91 12.97 23.39
N GLN A 511 11.71 12.27 24.18
CA GLN A 511 13.13 12.61 24.39
C GLN A 511 14.05 12.04 23.31
N PHE A 512 13.55 11.13 22.46
CA PHE A 512 14.32 10.73 21.29
C PHE A 512 14.67 11.94 20.43
N SER A 513 15.91 12.04 20.02
CA SER A 513 16.44 13.16 19.24
C SER A 513 17.43 12.69 18.19
N ILE A 514 17.84 13.59 17.32
CA ILE A 514 18.86 13.32 16.30
C ILE A 514 20.19 12.87 16.91
N ASP A 515 20.48 13.21 18.17
CA ASP A 515 21.66 12.78 18.89
C ASP A 515 21.65 11.27 19.22
N ASP A 516 20.50 10.64 19.18
CA ASP A 516 20.35 9.20 19.32
C ASP A 516 20.50 8.45 18.00
N LEU A 517 20.85 9.13 16.90
CA LEU A 517 20.91 8.54 15.56
C LEU A 517 22.29 8.66 14.93
N THR A 518 22.62 7.69 14.09
CA THR A 518 23.78 7.73 13.19
C THR A 518 23.52 6.95 11.91
N SER A 519 24.33 7.14 10.88
CA SER A 519 24.30 6.32 9.67
C SER A 519 25.72 6.09 9.15
N TRP A 520 26.06 4.84 8.80
CA TRP A 520 27.32 4.55 8.07
C TRP A 520 27.21 4.79 6.57
N LYS A 521 25.99 5.05 6.04
CA LYS A 521 25.77 5.39 4.63
C LYS A 521 25.81 6.91 4.45
N ARG A 522 26.79 7.39 3.71
CA ARG A 522 26.98 8.84 3.47
C ARG A 522 25.73 9.48 2.86
N GLU A 523 25.16 8.84 1.83
CA GLU A 523 23.95 9.33 1.18
C GLU A 523 22.78 9.49 2.16
N MET A 524 22.58 8.52 3.06
CA MET A 524 21.53 8.60 4.07
C MET A 524 21.81 9.72 5.09
N ALA A 525 23.05 9.90 5.51
CA ALA A 525 23.42 11.00 6.39
C ALA A 525 23.15 12.36 5.73
N ASP A 526 23.49 12.52 4.45
CA ASP A 526 23.24 13.75 3.70
C ASP A 526 21.74 14.00 3.48
N LEU A 527 20.94 12.95 3.20
CA LEU A 527 19.48 13.04 3.02
C LEU A 527 18.75 13.41 4.31
N SER A 528 19.17 12.84 5.45
CA SER A 528 18.46 12.98 6.72
C SER A 528 19.03 14.06 7.64
N GLY A 529 20.31 14.41 7.45
CA GLY A 529 21.06 15.25 8.39
C GLY A 529 21.52 14.51 9.66
N VAL A 530 21.31 13.19 9.71
CA VAL A 530 21.82 12.34 10.80
C VAL A 530 23.36 12.29 10.73
N PRO A 531 24.09 12.34 11.87
CA PRO A 531 25.54 12.29 11.88
C PRO A 531 26.08 11.05 11.14
N PHE A 532 27.10 11.26 10.30
CA PHE A 532 27.78 10.16 9.62
C PHE A 532 28.71 9.43 10.60
N ALA A 533 28.55 8.14 10.76
CA ALA A 533 29.30 7.34 11.74
C ALA A 533 30.83 7.30 11.53
N GLY A 534 31.32 7.62 10.34
CA GLY A 534 32.74 7.67 10.01
C GLY A 534 33.46 8.97 10.36
N THR A 535 32.75 9.98 10.85
CA THR A 535 33.30 11.27 11.27
C THR A 535 32.65 11.64 12.59
N GLY A 536 33.35 11.45 13.69
CA GLY A 536 32.94 11.87 15.04
C GLY A 536 33.18 13.34 15.30
#